data_a831171388f3209a205422806267bb5e
#
_entry.id   a831171388f3209a205422806267bb5e
#
_cell.length_a   1.000
_cell.length_b   1.000
_cell.length_c   1.000
_cell.angle_alpha   90.00
_cell.angle_beta   90.00
_cell.angle_gamma   90.00
#
_symmetry.space_group_name_H-M   'P 1'
#
loop_
_entity.id
_entity.type
_entity.pdbx_description
1 polymer ?
#
loop_
_entity_poly.entity_id
_entity_poly.type
_entity_poly.pdbx_seq_one_letter_code
_entity_poly.pdbx_strand_id
1 'polypeptide(L)'
;MDSQRNLLVIALLFVSFMIWQAWEQDKNPQPQTQQTTQTTTTAAGSAADQGVPASGQGKLITVKTDVLDLTINTRGGDVEQALLPAYPKELGSSEPFQLLETTPQFIYQAQSGLTGRDGPDNPANGPRPLYNVEKDAFVLADGQNELQIPMTYMDAAGNTFTKTFVLKRGEYAVNVNYSVQNASEKPLEISTFGQLKQSINLPSHRDTGSSNFALHTFRGAAYSTPDEKYEKYKFDTIADNENLNVNAKDGWVAMLQQYFATAWVPRNDGTNNFYTANLGNGIAAIGYKSQPVLVQPGQSGAMTSTLWVGPEIQDKMAAVAPHLDLTVDYGWLWFISQPLFKLLKWIHSFVGNWGFSIIIITFIVRGIMYPLTKAQYTSMAKMRMLQPKIQAMRERLGDDKQRQSQEMMALYKAEKVNPLGGCFPLIIQMPIFLALYYMLMGSVELRHAPFALWIHDLSAQDPYYILPILMGVTMFFIQKMSPTTVTDPMQQKIMTFMPVIFTVFFLWFPSGLVLYYIVSNLVTIIQQQLIYRGLEKRGLHSREKKKS
;
A
#
# COMPACT_ATOMS: atom_id res chain seq x y z
N MET A 1 -0.58 18.68 -36.81
CA MET A 1 -0.40 19.48 -35.56
C MET A 1 -1.23 18.96 -34.40
N ASP A 2 -2.38 18.37 -34.61
CA ASP A 2 -3.25 17.90 -33.51
C ASP A 2 -2.76 16.62 -32.81
N SER A 3 -2.15 15.71 -33.53
CA SER A 3 -1.55 14.50 -32.96
C SER A 3 -0.34 14.81 -32.07
N GLN A 4 0.42 15.82 -32.41
CA GLN A 4 1.60 16.27 -31.66
C GLN A 4 1.21 17.09 -30.42
N ARG A 5 0.17 17.91 -30.58
CA ARG A 5 -0.47 18.62 -29.47
C ARG A 5 -1.09 17.65 -28.49
N ASN A 6 -1.68 16.56 -28.97
CA ASN A 6 -2.25 15.52 -28.11
C ASN A 6 -1.17 14.72 -27.37
N LEU A 7 -0.02 14.46 -27.97
CA LEU A 7 1.10 13.77 -27.32
C LEU A 7 1.79 14.68 -26.29
N LEU A 8 1.96 15.95 -26.60
CA LEU A 8 2.41 16.96 -25.64
C LEU A 8 1.38 17.18 -24.53
N VAL A 9 0.09 17.15 -24.87
CA VAL A 9 -0.99 17.23 -23.88
C VAL A 9 -1.00 16.00 -22.97
N ILE A 10 -0.79 14.79 -23.50
CA ILE A 10 -0.71 13.57 -22.69
C ILE A 10 0.55 13.59 -21.81
N ALA A 11 1.69 13.99 -22.35
CA ALA A 11 2.91 14.15 -21.56
C ALA A 11 2.77 15.28 -20.52
N LEU A 12 2.13 16.39 -20.90
CA LEU A 12 1.81 17.49 -19.99
C LEU A 12 0.79 17.07 -18.92
N LEU A 13 -0.24 16.31 -19.29
CA LEU A 13 -1.21 15.76 -18.34
C LEU A 13 -0.54 14.78 -17.38
N PHE A 14 0.39 13.96 -17.85
CA PHE A 14 1.15 13.05 -17.01
C PHE A 14 2.07 13.81 -16.05
N VAL A 15 2.82 14.77 -16.54
CA VAL A 15 3.66 15.66 -15.71
C VAL A 15 2.80 16.50 -14.78
N SER A 16 1.67 17.01 -15.26
CA SER A 16 0.72 17.78 -14.43
C SER A 16 0.06 16.91 -13.37
N PHE A 17 -0.24 15.65 -13.68
CA PHE A 17 -0.75 14.69 -12.71
C PHE A 17 0.31 14.37 -11.64
N MET A 18 1.57 14.20 -12.04
CA MET A 18 2.69 13.99 -11.10
C MET A 18 2.95 15.23 -10.23
N ILE A 19 2.87 16.43 -10.84
CA ILE A 19 2.99 17.70 -10.12
C ILE A 19 1.79 17.92 -9.21
N TRP A 20 0.59 17.58 -9.65
CA TRP A 20 -0.63 17.67 -8.83
C TRP A 20 -0.56 16.70 -7.65
N GLN A 21 -0.09 15.48 -7.87
CA GLN A 21 0.12 14.49 -6.81
C GLN A 21 1.20 14.95 -5.81
N ALA A 22 2.29 15.55 -6.29
CA ALA A 22 3.32 16.14 -5.45
C ALA A 22 2.80 17.39 -4.69
N TRP A 23 1.97 18.21 -5.35
CA TRP A 23 1.41 19.42 -4.77
C TRP A 23 0.29 19.12 -3.74
N GLU A 24 -0.48 18.06 -3.94
CA GLU A 24 -1.45 17.60 -2.95
C GLU A 24 -0.75 17.03 -1.70
N GLN A 25 0.45 16.50 -1.88
CA GLN A 25 1.34 16.12 -0.78
C GLN A 25 1.98 17.34 -0.09
N ASP A 26 2.31 18.39 -0.85
CA ASP A 26 2.94 19.62 -0.33
C ASP A 26 1.92 20.59 0.32
N LYS A 27 0.63 20.42 0.06
CA LYS A 27 -0.43 21.21 0.73
C LYS A 27 -0.67 20.84 2.19
N ASN A 28 0.03 19.85 2.72
CA ASN A 28 0.07 19.58 4.14
C ASN A 28 1.32 20.22 4.77
N PRO A 29 1.29 21.53 5.09
CA PRO A 29 2.40 22.15 5.81
C PRO A 29 2.45 21.51 7.21
N GLN A 30 3.62 21.07 7.61
CA GLN A 30 3.87 20.68 9.00
C GLN A 30 3.48 21.85 9.91
N PRO A 31 2.63 21.67 10.92
CA PRO A 31 2.35 22.74 11.87
C PRO A 31 3.59 23.00 12.71
N GLN A 32 4.14 24.18 12.56
CA GLN A 32 5.06 24.74 13.55
C GLN A 32 4.30 24.89 14.87
N THR A 33 4.91 24.38 15.91
CA THR A 33 4.47 24.45 17.30
C THR A 33 4.17 25.89 17.70
N GLN A 34 2.90 26.28 17.74
CA GLN A 34 2.46 27.44 18.50
C GLN A 34 1.65 26.95 19.70
N GLN A 35 2.22 27.18 20.86
CA GLN A 35 1.51 27.10 22.13
C GLN A 35 0.32 28.07 22.08
N THR A 36 -0.86 27.53 22.20
CA THR A 36 -2.05 28.36 22.46
C THR A 36 -2.80 27.83 23.66
N THR A 37 -2.94 28.73 24.57
CA THR A 37 -3.61 28.73 25.85
C THR A 37 -5.02 28.11 25.78
N GLN A 38 -5.32 27.25 26.73
CA GLN A 38 -6.62 26.65 26.98
C GLN A 38 -7.70 27.74 27.22
N THR A 39 -8.78 27.63 26.49
CA THR A 39 -10.05 28.21 26.93
C THR A 39 -11.08 27.07 26.98
N THR A 40 -11.44 26.73 28.17
CA THR A 40 -12.51 25.79 28.50
C THR A 40 -13.85 26.36 28.03
N THR A 41 -14.49 25.68 27.10
CA THR A 41 -15.92 25.87 26.87
C THR A 41 -16.60 24.51 26.95
N THR A 42 -17.33 24.32 27.98
CA THR A 42 -18.25 23.22 28.23
C THR A 42 -19.36 23.25 27.19
N ALA A 43 -19.41 22.27 26.32
CA ALA A 43 -20.59 21.98 25.52
C ALA A 43 -20.98 20.52 25.71
N ALA A 44 -22.23 20.33 26.05
CA ALA A 44 -22.85 19.09 26.44
C ALA A 44 -22.79 18.01 25.33
N GLY A 45 -22.31 16.88 25.69
CA GLY A 45 -22.61 15.52 25.40
C GLY A 45 -23.13 15.11 24.03
N SER A 46 -22.25 14.55 23.22
CA SER A 46 -22.61 13.48 22.30
C SER A 46 -21.81 12.25 22.69
N ALA A 47 -22.47 11.09 22.74
CA ALA A 47 -21.95 9.82 23.27
C ALA A 47 -20.85 9.15 22.40
N ALA A 48 -20.19 9.93 21.55
CA ALA A 48 -19.11 9.47 20.68
C ALA A 48 -17.72 9.75 21.25
N ASP A 49 -17.64 10.34 22.42
CA ASP A 49 -16.38 10.75 23.02
C ASP A 49 -15.93 9.70 24.02
N GLN A 50 -15.11 8.74 23.58
CA GLN A 50 -14.36 8.00 24.58
C GLN A 50 -13.15 7.26 24.00
N GLY A 51 -12.12 8.01 23.69
CA GLY A 51 -10.79 7.43 23.71
C GLY A 51 -10.56 6.78 25.07
N VAL A 52 -10.19 5.51 25.10
CA VAL A 52 -9.88 4.81 26.34
C VAL A 52 -8.70 5.51 27.03
N PRO A 53 -8.77 5.79 28.34
CA PRO A 53 -7.67 6.40 29.07
C PRO A 53 -6.37 5.66 28.86
N ALA A 54 -5.24 6.39 28.85
CA ALA A 54 -3.93 5.77 28.79
C ALA A 54 -3.78 4.74 29.93
N SER A 55 -3.18 3.58 29.62
CA SER A 55 -2.84 2.59 30.63
C SER A 55 -1.92 3.23 31.66
N GLY A 56 -2.28 3.16 32.93
CA GLY A 56 -1.40 3.56 34.02
C GLY A 56 -0.19 2.64 34.13
N GLN A 57 0.68 2.90 35.11
CA GLN A 57 1.80 2.02 35.38
C GLN A 57 1.31 0.63 35.81
N GLY A 58 1.70 -0.39 35.05
CA GLY A 58 1.51 -1.80 35.34
C GLY A 58 2.78 -2.57 35.08
N LYS A 59 2.79 -3.83 35.43
CA LYS A 59 3.91 -4.73 35.11
C LYS A 59 3.85 -5.08 33.62
N LEU A 60 5.00 -5.09 32.96
CA LEU A 60 5.11 -5.54 31.58
C LEU A 60 5.42 -7.03 31.54
N ILE A 61 4.69 -7.76 30.69
CA ILE A 61 4.95 -9.17 30.39
C ILE A 61 5.37 -9.32 28.93
N THR A 62 6.23 -10.31 28.67
CA THR A 62 6.69 -10.62 27.32
C THR A 62 6.07 -11.92 26.82
N VAL A 63 5.68 -11.93 25.56
CA VAL A 63 5.05 -13.07 24.90
C VAL A 63 5.77 -13.32 23.58
N LYS A 64 6.38 -14.48 23.41
CA LYS A 64 7.16 -14.84 22.22
C LYS A 64 6.61 -16.06 21.53
N THR A 65 6.37 -15.93 20.24
CA THR A 65 6.11 -17.04 19.33
C THR A 65 7.20 -17.08 18.25
N ASP A 66 7.07 -17.96 17.29
CA ASP A 66 7.94 -18.02 16.11
C ASP A 66 7.87 -16.77 15.23
N VAL A 67 6.73 -16.04 15.23
CA VAL A 67 6.48 -14.89 14.34
C VAL A 67 6.23 -13.56 15.07
N LEU A 68 5.92 -13.60 16.37
CA LEU A 68 5.57 -12.42 17.18
C LEU A 68 6.38 -12.37 18.48
N ASP A 69 6.82 -11.17 18.84
CA ASP A 69 7.36 -10.85 20.15
C ASP A 69 6.59 -9.62 20.69
N LEU A 70 5.68 -9.88 21.62
CA LEU A 70 4.78 -8.88 22.18
C LEU A 70 5.17 -8.48 23.58
N THR A 71 4.97 -7.21 23.92
CA THR A 71 5.00 -6.71 25.29
C THR A 71 3.61 -6.22 25.67
N ILE A 72 3.05 -6.79 26.72
CA ILE A 72 1.71 -6.50 27.21
C ILE A 72 1.80 -5.86 28.59
N ASN A 73 1.09 -4.75 28.77
CA ASN A 73 0.96 -4.09 30.07
C ASN A 73 -0.17 -4.75 30.85
N THR A 74 0.11 -5.21 32.06
CA THR A 74 -0.91 -5.82 32.94
C THR A 74 -1.99 -4.83 33.37
N ARG A 75 -1.72 -3.53 33.32
CA ARG A 75 -2.75 -2.50 33.50
C ARG A 75 -3.56 -2.37 32.22
N GLY A 76 -4.80 -2.86 32.22
CA GLY A 76 -5.70 -2.91 31.08
C GLY A 76 -5.42 -4.02 30.07
N GLY A 77 -4.26 -4.63 30.08
CA GLY A 77 -3.89 -5.69 29.13
C GLY A 77 -3.67 -5.16 27.70
N ASP A 78 -3.08 -3.98 27.57
CA ASP A 78 -2.77 -3.39 26.26
C ASP A 78 -1.48 -3.96 25.69
N VAL A 79 -1.43 -4.13 24.37
CA VAL A 79 -0.20 -4.48 23.66
C VAL A 79 0.56 -3.19 23.36
N GLU A 80 1.66 -2.98 24.07
CA GLU A 80 2.46 -1.75 23.99
C GLU A 80 3.65 -1.86 23.03
N GLN A 81 4.07 -3.08 22.71
CA GLN A 81 5.16 -3.32 21.78
C GLN A 81 4.90 -4.59 21.00
N ALA A 82 5.23 -4.57 19.73
CA ALA A 82 5.23 -5.75 18.87
C ALA A 82 6.43 -5.73 17.94
N LEU A 83 7.22 -6.79 18.00
CA LEU A 83 8.33 -7.05 17.11
C LEU A 83 7.97 -8.21 16.18
N LEU A 84 8.44 -8.13 14.94
CA LEU A 84 8.23 -9.14 13.91
C LEU A 84 9.57 -9.82 13.57
N PRO A 85 9.92 -10.94 14.22
CA PRO A 85 11.24 -11.58 14.04
C PRO A 85 11.55 -12.03 12.62
N ALA A 86 10.53 -12.37 11.84
CA ALA A 86 10.71 -12.77 10.44
C ALA A 86 11.02 -11.60 9.49
N TYR A 87 10.87 -10.36 9.94
CA TYR A 87 11.08 -9.16 9.14
C TYR A 87 12.18 -8.30 9.77
N PRO A 88 13.35 -8.17 9.15
CA PRO A 88 14.40 -7.29 9.66
C PRO A 88 14.00 -5.82 9.55
N LYS A 89 14.43 -5.00 10.47
CA LYS A 89 14.20 -3.56 10.48
C LYS A 89 14.75 -2.89 9.22
N GLU A 90 15.97 -3.23 8.87
CA GLU A 90 16.67 -2.79 7.68
C GLU A 90 17.26 -3.99 6.95
N LEU A 91 17.57 -3.84 5.68
CA LEU A 91 18.20 -4.88 4.89
C LEU A 91 19.52 -5.31 5.52
N GLY A 92 19.66 -6.61 5.81
CA GLY A 92 20.87 -7.18 6.44
C GLY A 92 20.98 -6.96 7.94
N SER A 93 20.01 -6.30 8.57
CA SER A 93 19.98 -6.13 10.04
C SER A 93 19.51 -7.42 10.73
N SER A 94 20.05 -7.67 11.91
CA SER A 94 19.56 -8.70 12.83
C SER A 94 18.42 -8.19 13.74
N GLU A 95 18.19 -6.87 13.77
CA GLU A 95 17.09 -6.28 14.53
C GLU A 95 15.75 -6.56 13.86
N PRO A 96 14.74 -7.07 14.61
CA PRO A 96 13.40 -7.27 14.08
C PRO A 96 12.69 -5.95 13.82
N PHE A 97 11.77 -5.96 12.85
CA PHE A 97 10.90 -4.82 12.61
C PHE A 97 9.97 -4.59 13.81
N GLN A 98 9.95 -3.36 14.29
CA GLN A 98 9.08 -2.94 15.39
C GLN A 98 7.81 -2.30 14.84
N LEU A 99 6.68 -2.99 14.98
CA LEU A 99 5.38 -2.49 14.51
C LEU A 99 4.71 -1.61 15.58
N LEU A 100 4.50 -2.14 16.78
CA LEU A 100 3.99 -1.37 17.90
C LEU A 100 5.16 -0.87 18.78
N GLU A 101 5.04 0.34 19.28
CA GLU A 101 6.09 1.02 20.04
C GLU A 101 5.48 1.92 21.11
N THR A 102 6.10 1.93 22.28
CA THR A 102 5.76 2.85 23.35
C THR A 102 7.03 3.50 23.86
N THR A 103 7.28 4.71 23.40
CA THR A 103 8.39 5.57 23.84
C THR A 103 7.88 6.99 24.11
N PRO A 104 8.64 7.83 24.81
CA PRO A 104 8.24 9.24 25.00
C PRO A 104 8.07 10.01 23.69
N GLN A 105 8.74 9.59 22.62
CA GLN A 105 8.73 10.25 21.31
C GLN A 105 7.66 9.72 20.38
N PHE A 106 7.22 8.46 20.59
CA PHE A 106 6.28 7.82 19.68
C PHE A 106 5.45 6.74 20.40
N ILE A 107 4.14 6.81 20.21
CA ILE A 107 3.20 5.83 20.75
C ILE A 107 2.45 5.20 19.59
N TYR A 108 2.47 3.87 19.53
CA TYR A 108 1.64 3.07 18.69
C TYR A 108 1.26 1.79 19.43
N GLN A 109 0.01 1.73 19.92
CA GLN A 109 -0.47 0.68 20.82
C GLN A 109 -1.78 0.09 20.33
N ALA A 110 -2.01 -1.18 20.67
CA ALA A 110 -3.29 -1.87 20.53
C ALA A 110 -3.92 -2.05 21.93
N GLN A 111 -4.99 -1.31 22.18
CA GLN A 111 -5.73 -1.33 23.43
C GLN A 111 -7.00 -2.14 23.28
N SER A 112 -7.41 -2.84 24.31
CA SER A 112 -8.67 -3.57 24.35
C SER A 112 -9.13 -3.81 25.78
N GLY A 113 -10.39 -4.10 25.95
CA GLY A 113 -10.93 -4.37 27.28
C GLY A 113 -12.43 -4.51 27.29
N LEU A 114 -12.96 -4.40 28.51
CA LEU A 114 -14.36 -4.50 28.84
C LEU A 114 -14.86 -3.17 29.42
N THR A 115 -15.73 -2.52 28.68
CA THR A 115 -16.42 -1.30 29.08
C THR A 115 -17.92 -1.57 29.28
N GLY A 116 -18.76 -0.59 29.14
CA GLY A 116 -20.17 -0.68 29.50
C GLY A 116 -20.37 -0.17 30.92
N ARG A 117 -21.62 -0.22 31.43
CA ARG A 117 -21.93 0.30 32.76
C ARG A 117 -21.08 -0.35 33.86
N ASP A 118 -20.89 -1.65 33.80
CA ASP A 118 -20.24 -2.46 34.85
C ASP A 118 -18.86 -2.99 34.41
N GLY A 119 -18.34 -2.53 33.27
CA GLY A 119 -17.03 -2.95 32.75
C GLY A 119 -15.86 -2.38 33.56
N PRO A 120 -14.82 -3.19 33.83
CA PRO A 120 -13.67 -2.74 34.61
C PRO A 120 -12.83 -1.67 33.90
N ASP A 121 -12.93 -1.55 32.58
CA ASP A 121 -12.23 -0.51 31.80
C ASP A 121 -13.07 0.78 31.64
N ASN A 122 -14.29 0.83 32.19
CA ASN A 122 -15.07 2.07 32.17
C ASN A 122 -14.47 3.07 33.16
N PRO A 123 -14.06 4.26 32.70
CA PRO A 123 -13.48 5.30 33.59
C PRO A 123 -14.35 5.69 34.77
N ALA A 124 -15.67 5.57 34.65
CA ALA A 124 -16.61 5.82 35.75
C ALA A 124 -16.46 4.83 36.91
N ASN A 125 -15.91 3.65 36.67
CA ASN A 125 -15.69 2.61 37.68
C ASN A 125 -14.28 2.64 38.31
N GLY A 126 -13.47 3.62 37.94
CA GLY A 126 -12.12 3.80 38.46
C GLY A 126 -11.03 3.64 37.40
N PRO A 127 -9.77 3.47 37.84
CA PRO A 127 -8.67 3.23 36.90
C PRO A 127 -8.82 1.87 36.23
N ARG A 128 -8.19 1.74 35.07
CA ARG A 128 -8.19 0.46 34.32
C ARG A 128 -7.70 -0.70 35.20
N PRO A 129 -8.25 -1.92 35.00
CA PRO A 129 -7.94 -3.06 35.85
C PRO A 129 -6.47 -3.43 35.80
N LEU A 130 -5.89 -3.75 36.96
CA LEU A 130 -4.56 -4.35 37.06
C LEU A 130 -4.72 -5.87 37.08
N TYR A 131 -4.41 -6.51 36.00
CA TYR A 131 -4.53 -7.98 35.86
C TYR A 131 -3.40 -8.71 36.60
N ASN A 132 -3.74 -9.81 37.22
CA ASN A 132 -2.80 -10.77 37.78
C ASN A 132 -2.40 -11.80 36.72
N VAL A 133 -1.11 -12.10 36.64
CA VAL A 133 -0.53 -13.09 35.74
C VAL A 133 0.41 -14.03 36.51
N GLU A 134 0.48 -15.28 36.08
CA GLU A 134 1.35 -16.27 36.75
C GLU A 134 2.83 -16.07 36.48
N LYS A 135 3.16 -15.54 35.29
CA LYS A 135 4.53 -15.41 34.80
C LYS A 135 4.75 -14.06 34.16
N ASP A 136 6.01 -13.64 34.09
CA ASP A 136 6.43 -12.41 33.43
C ASP A 136 6.79 -12.62 31.96
N ALA A 137 7.08 -13.87 31.58
CA ALA A 137 7.47 -14.26 30.25
C ALA A 137 6.74 -15.54 29.82
N PHE A 138 6.21 -15.49 28.61
CA PHE A 138 5.54 -16.63 27.97
C PHE A 138 6.23 -16.89 26.64
N VAL A 139 6.63 -18.13 26.40
CA VAL A 139 7.31 -18.54 25.17
C VAL A 139 6.60 -19.75 24.60
N LEU A 140 6.29 -19.70 23.29
CA LEU A 140 5.75 -20.85 22.58
C LEU A 140 6.85 -21.92 22.46
N ALA A 141 6.66 -23.02 23.15
CA ALA A 141 7.63 -24.12 23.16
C ALA A 141 7.64 -24.89 21.84
N ASP A 142 8.77 -25.52 21.53
CA ASP A 142 8.88 -26.41 20.39
C ASP A 142 7.85 -27.54 20.50
N GLY A 143 7.15 -27.80 19.38
CA GLY A 143 6.09 -28.80 19.31
C GLY A 143 4.72 -28.33 19.79
N GLN A 144 4.60 -27.16 20.41
CA GLN A 144 3.31 -26.54 20.72
C GLN A 144 2.83 -25.69 19.56
N ASN A 145 1.51 -25.74 19.30
CA ASN A 145 0.87 -24.95 18.23
C ASN A 145 0.17 -23.69 18.75
N GLU A 146 -0.06 -23.62 20.05
CA GLU A 146 -0.82 -22.54 20.68
C GLU A 146 -0.19 -22.13 22.00
N LEU A 147 -0.22 -20.84 22.28
CA LEU A 147 0.21 -20.24 23.54
C LEU A 147 -0.96 -19.42 24.10
N GLN A 148 -1.33 -19.67 25.34
CA GLN A 148 -2.37 -18.95 26.05
C GLN A 148 -1.78 -18.15 27.20
N ILE A 149 -2.21 -16.91 27.33
CA ILE A 149 -1.80 -16.00 28.39
C ILE A 149 -3.06 -15.54 29.14
N PRO A 150 -3.50 -16.27 30.17
CA PRO A 150 -4.63 -15.88 31.01
C PRO A 150 -4.22 -14.80 32.00
N MET A 151 -5.03 -13.75 32.09
CA MET A 151 -4.87 -12.67 33.05
C MET A 151 -6.19 -12.46 33.78
N THR A 152 -6.18 -12.35 35.09
CA THR A 152 -7.38 -12.25 35.91
C THR A 152 -7.43 -10.96 36.70
N TYR A 153 -8.63 -10.44 36.86
CA TYR A 153 -8.94 -9.30 37.73
C TYR A 153 -10.22 -9.57 38.49
N MET A 154 -10.24 -9.22 39.76
CA MET A 154 -11.44 -9.31 40.62
C MET A 154 -11.78 -7.91 41.12
N ASP A 155 -13.03 -7.52 40.93
CA ASP A 155 -13.53 -6.25 41.44
C ASP A 155 -13.94 -6.35 42.93
N ALA A 156 -14.30 -5.20 43.51
CA ALA A 156 -14.73 -5.13 44.92
C ALA A 156 -16.01 -5.92 45.22
N ALA A 157 -16.84 -6.19 44.23
CA ALA A 157 -18.06 -6.97 44.35
C ALA A 157 -17.82 -8.49 44.20
N GLY A 158 -16.59 -8.92 43.98
CA GLY A 158 -16.20 -10.30 43.79
C GLY A 158 -16.40 -10.84 42.37
N ASN A 159 -16.77 -9.99 41.42
CA ASN A 159 -16.84 -10.39 40.02
C ASN A 159 -15.45 -10.64 39.46
N THR A 160 -15.29 -11.72 38.70
CA THR A 160 -14.01 -12.12 38.13
C THR A 160 -14.03 -11.88 36.63
N PHE A 161 -13.03 -11.14 36.15
CA PHE A 161 -12.81 -10.85 34.75
C PHE A 161 -11.51 -11.53 34.31
N THR A 162 -11.58 -12.39 33.32
CA THR A 162 -10.42 -13.07 32.75
C THR A 162 -10.23 -12.63 31.32
N LYS A 163 -9.04 -12.10 31.02
CA LYS A 163 -8.60 -11.73 29.67
C LYS A 163 -7.50 -12.68 29.24
N THR A 164 -7.74 -13.45 28.20
CA THR A 164 -6.80 -14.45 27.69
C THR A 164 -6.37 -14.10 26.29
N PHE A 165 -5.08 -13.89 26.09
CA PHE A 165 -4.49 -13.80 24.76
C PHE A 165 -4.17 -15.21 24.26
N VAL A 166 -4.59 -15.51 23.03
CA VAL A 166 -4.35 -16.80 22.39
C VAL A 166 -3.59 -16.56 21.09
N LEU A 167 -2.34 -17.03 21.07
CA LEU A 167 -1.45 -16.92 19.91
C LEU A 167 -1.20 -18.31 19.33
N LYS A 168 -1.16 -18.40 18.01
CA LYS A 168 -0.91 -19.66 17.29
C LYS A 168 0.40 -19.57 16.51
N ARG A 169 1.06 -20.71 16.39
CA ARG A 169 2.29 -20.84 15.62
C ARG A 169 2.10 -20.40 14.19
N GLY A 170 2.99 -19.53 13.70
CA GLY A 170 2.96 -19.02 12.33
C GLY A 170 1.87 -18.00 12.04
N GLU A 171 1.06 -17.61 13.04
CA GLU A 171 -0.07 -16.71 12.84
C GLU A 171 0.18 -15.31 13.43
N TYR A 172 -0.27 -14.30 12.71
CA TYR A 172 -0.24 -12.90 13.14
C TYR A 172 -1.56 -12.41 13.72
N ALA A 173 -2.59 -13.24 13.67
CA ALA A 173 -3.86 -13.01 14.35
C ALA A 173 -3.79 -13.49 15.80
N VAL A 174 -4.09 -12.60 16.73
CA VAL A 174 -4.13 -12.86 18.16
C VAL A 174 -5.58 -12.78 18.62
N ASN A 175 -6.12 -13.88 19.13
CA ASN A 175 -7.44 -13.87 19.73
C ASN A 175 -7.37 -13.36 21.17
N VAL A 176 -8.28 -12.48 21.53
CA VAL A 176 -8.43 -11.94 22.86
C VAL A 176 -9.79 -12.38 23.40
N ASN A 177 -9.78 -13.35 24.30
CA ASN A 177 -10.98 -13.94 24.88
C ASN A 177 -11.23 -13.36 26.26
N TYR A 178 -12.48 -12.99 26.52
CA TYR A 178 -12.92 -12.52 27.82
C TYR A 178 -13.89 -13.49 28.44
N SER A 179 -13.73 -13.73 29.73
CA SER A 179 -14.70 -14.44 30.57
C SER A 179 -15.06 -13.55 31.75
N VAL A 180 -16.35 -13.36 31.96
CA VAL A 180 -16.89 -12.57 33.07
C VAL A 180 -17.72 -13.47 33.94
N GLN A 181 -17.35 -13.63 35.21
CA GLN A 181 -18.12 -14.32 36.21
C GLN A 181 -18.80 -13.31 37.12
N ASN A 182 -20.13 -13.32 37.08
CA ASN A 182 -20.93 -12.40 37.89
C ASN A 182 -21.23 -13.06 39.28
N ALA A 183 -20.49 -12.62 40.26
CA ALA A 183 -20.73 -13.03 41.66
C ALA A 183 -21.68 -12.08 42.42
N SER A 184 -22.13 -11.01 41.79
CA SER A 184 -23.03 -10.01 42.37
C SER A 184 -24.51 -10.46 42.24
N GLU A 185 -25.39 -9.75 42.93
CA GLU A 185 -26.84 -10.02 42.89
C GLU A 185 -27.54 -9.29 41.72
N LYS A 186 -26.81 -8.50 40.95
CA LYS A 186 -27.33 -7.68 39.83
C LYS A 186 -26.77 -8.16 38.50
N PRO A 187 -27.53 -8.03 37.41
CA PRO A 187 -26.98 -8.25 36.07
C PRO A 187 -25.87 -7.24 35.77
N LEU A 188 -24.76 -7.73 35.19
CA LEU A 188 -23.67 -6.89 34.72
C LEU A 188 -23.87 -6.56 33.24
N GLU A 189 -23.73 -5.29 32.90
CA GLU A 189 -23.80 -4.78 31.54
C GLU A 189 -22.38 -4.50 31.02
N ILE A 190 -21.91 -5.36 30.12
CA ILE A 190 -20.52 -5.40 29.66
C ILE A 190 -20.46 -5.23 28.14
N SER A 191 -19.62 -4.35 27.68
CA SER A 191 -19.29 -4.16 26.25
C SER A 191 -17.80 -4.42 26.01
N THR A 192 -17.46 -5.07 24.90
CA THR A 192 -16.07 -5.15 24.46
C THR A 192 -15.68 -3.89 23.69
N PHE A 193 -14.43 -3.50 23.77
CA PHE A 193 -13.84 -2.53 22.89
C PHE A 193 -12.46 -2.95 22.41
N GLY A 194 -12.06 -2.46 21.24
CA GLY A 194 -10.70 -2.52 20.73
C GLY A 194 -10.35 -1.17 20.13
N GLN A 195 -9.18 -0.65 20.45
CA GLN A 195 -8.71 0.64 19.99
C GLN A 195 -7.26 0.56 19.57
N LEU A 196 -6.94 1.17 18.44
CA LEU A 196 -5.58 1.44 18.00
C LEU A 196 -5.31 2.92 18.20
N LYS A 197 -4.19 3.27 18.80
CA LYS A 197 -3.76 4.65 18.92
C LYS A 197 -2.34 4.82 18.43
N GLN A 198 -2.07 5.93 17.76
CA GLN A 198 -0.77 6.22 17.20
C GLN A 198 -0.48 7.71 17.21
N SER A 199 0.79 8.05 17.48
CA SER A 199 1.29 9.41 17.28
C SER A 199 1.22 9.79 15.81
N ILE A 200 0.63 10.94 15.50
CA ILE A 200 0.48 11.42 14.11
C ILE A 200 1.83 11.71 13.49
N ASN A 201 2.72 12.37 14.24
CA ASN A 201 4.07 12.69 13.77
C ASN A 201 5.01 11.50 13.94
N LEU A 202 5.76 11.19 12.87
CA LEU A 202 6.80 10.15 12.90
C LEU A 202 8.13 10.72 13.42
N PRO A 203 8.78 10.04 14.36
CA PRO A 203 10.16 10.35 14.72
C PRO A 203 11.12 9.89 13.62
N SER A 204 12.33 10.46 13.60
CA SER A 204 13.33 10.19 12.57
C SER A 204 13.69 8.72 12.38
N HIS A 205 13.68 7.93 13.43
CA HIS A 205 13.97 6.49 13.37
C HIS A 205 12.87 5.65 12.71
N ARG A 206 11.70 6.24 12.48
CA ARG A 206 10.57 5.61 11.78
C ARG A 206 10.29 6.22 10.42
N ASP A 207 10.94 7.32 10.09
CA ASP A 207 10.80 7.97 8.80
C ASP A 207 11.69 7.28 7.75
N THR A 208 11.15 6.26 7.11
CA THR A 208 11.88 5.38 6.19
C THR A 208 11.79 5.81 4.73
N GLY A 209 11.55 7.06 4.40
CA GLY A 209 11.52 7.41 2.99
C GLY A 209 10.77 8.68 2.60
N SER A 210 10.57 9.60 3.52
CA SER A 210 9.87 10.87 3.24
C SER A 210 10.59 11.72 2.18
N SER A 211 11.88 11.52 1.95
CA SER A 211 12.66 12.24 0.94
C SER A 211 12.50 11.69 -0.49
N ASN A 212 11.98 10.47 -0.65
CA ASN A 212 11.79 9.85 -1.96
C ASN A 212 10.31 9.79 -2.33
N PHE A 213 9.88 10.68 -3.20
CA PHE A 213 8.48 10.76 -3.65
C PHE A 213 7.95 9.46 -4.27
N ALA A 214 8.83 8.68 -4.92
CA ALA A 214 8.46 7.43 -5.57
C ALA A 214 8.25 6.26 -4.60
N LEU A 215 8.68 6.40 -3.34
CA LEU A 215 8.54 5.40 -2.30
C LEU A 215 7.52 5.78 -1.23
N HIS A 216 6.77 6.86 -1.44
CA HIS A 216 5.76 7.33 -0.49
C HIS A 216 4.49 6.46 -0.57
N THR A 217 4.05 5.95 0.58
CA THR A 217 2.84 5.13 0.71
C THR A 217 1.89 5.69 1.76
N PHE A 218 0.63 5.25 1.72
CA PHE A 218 -0.37 5.66 2.70
C PHE A 218 -0.01 5.19 4.10
N ARG A 219 -0.12 6.10 5.06
CA ARG A 219 -0.08 5.83 6.49
C ARG A 219 -1.28 6.52 7.14
N GLY A 220 -2.10 5.77 7.86
CA GLY A 220 -3.31 6.30 8.47
C GLY A 220 -4.21 5.21 9.00
N ALA A 221 -5.41 5.58 9.38
CA ALA A 221 -6.46 4.67 9.78
C ALA A 221 -7.27 4.16 8.58
N ALA A 222 -7.96 3.04 8.78
CA ALA A 222 -8.91 2.48 7.84
C ALA A 222 -9.99 1.69 8.58
N TYR A 223 -11.14 1.51 7.94
CA TYR A 223 -12.21 0.70 8.48
C TYR A 223 -12.98 -0.02 7.38
N SER A 224 -13.76 -1.01 7.77
CA SER A 224 -14.68 -1.74 6.92
C SER A 224 -16.02 -1.91 7.60
N THR A 225 -17.07 -1.77 6.82
CA THR A 225 -18.45 -2.09 7.19
C THR A 225 -19.10 -2.86 6.05
N PRO A 226 -20.28 -3.46 6.23
CA PRO A 226 -20.98 -4.10 5.12
C PRO A 226 -21.28 -3.18 3.94
N ASP A 227 -21.49 -1.90 4.19
CA ASP A 227 -21.78 -0.90 3.15
C ASP A 227 -20.49 -0.36 2.51
N GLU A 228 -19.44 -0.23 3.27
CA GLU A 228 -18.13 0.30 2.86
C GLU A 228 -17.04 -0.73 3.10
N LYS A 229 -16.72 -1.50 2.08
CA LYS A 229 -15.79 -2.65 2.16
C LYS A 229 -14.39 -2.28 2.65
N TYR A 230 -13.90 -1.12 2.27
CA TYR A 230 -12.61 -0.59 2.65
C TYR A 230 -12.56 0.93 2.45
N GLU A 231 -12.42 1.66 3.53
CA GLU A 231 -12.30 3.12 3.53
C GLU A 231 -11.10 3.58 4.35
N LYS A 232 -10.31 4.46 3.75
CA LYS A 232 -9.17 5.11 4.39
C LYS A 232 -9.63 6.31 5.21
N TYR A 233 -9.00 6.50 6.37
CA TYR A 233 -9.24 7.64 7.24
C TYR A 233 -7.91 8.29 7.62
N LYS A 234 -7.66 9.49 7.10
CA LYS A 234 -6.39 10.19 7.30
C LYS A 234 -6.21 10.64 8.74
N PHE A 235 -4.98 10.61 9.25
CA PHE A 235 -4.68 11.13 10.58
C PHE A 235 -4.96 12.62 10.72
N ASP A 236 -4.74 13.41 9.65
CA ASP A 236 -5.07 14.84 9.65
C ASP A 236 -6.57 15.10 9.85
N THR A 237 -7.41 14.30 9.21
CA THR A 237 -8.87 14.34 9.39
C THR A 237 -9.26 14.09 10.85
N ILE A 238 -8.58 13.13 11.51
CA ILE A 238 -8.78 12.86 12.94
C ILE A 238 -8.26 14.04 13.79
N ALA A 239 -7.12 14.61 13.44
CA ALA A 239 -6.53 15.75 14.13
C ALA A 239 -7.45 17.00 14.07
N ASP A 240 -8.17 17.19 12.97
CA ASP A 240 -9.14 18.25 12.78
C ASP A 240 -10.49 17.98 13.50
N ASN A 241 -10.57 16.88 14.28
CA ASN A 241 -11.78 16.44 14.99
C ASN A 241 -12.96 16.10 14.07
N GLU A 242 -12.71 15.80 12.82
CA GLU A 242 -13.67 15.18 11.92
C GLU A 242 -13.69 13.67 12.21
N ASN A 243 -14.50 13.26 13.16
CA ASN A 243 -14.47 11.90 13.67
C ASN A 243 -15.45 10.97 12.96
N LEU A 244 -15.01 9.74 12.70
CA LEU A 244 -15.87 8.64 12.29
C LEU A 244 -16.80 8.26 13.45
N ASN A 245 -18.05 7.99 13.13
CA ASN A 245 -19.03 7.43 14.06
C ASN A 245 -20.09 6.66 13.28
N VAL A 246 -19.84 5.36 13.08
CA VAL A 246 -20.69 4.49 12.27
C VAL A 246 -21.04 3.24 13.05
N ASN A 247 -22.32 2.85 12.99
CA ASN A 247 -22.80 1.62 13.58
C ASN A 247 -22.99 0.56 12.49
N ALA A 248 -22.35 -0.59 12.65
CA ALA A 248 -22.46 -1.69 11.71
C ALA A 248 -22.38 -3.06 12.42
N LYS A 249 -22.99 -4.06 11.82
CA LYS A 249 -23.00 -5.41 12.38
C LYS A 249 -21.68 -6.13 12.24
N ASP A 250 -21.05 -6.00 11.09
CA ASP A 250 -19.76 -6.61 10.76
C ASP A 250 -18.77 -5.54 10.34
N GLY A 251 -17.49 -5.84 10.41
CA GLY A 251 -16.45 -4.95 9.97
C GLY A 251 -15.19 -5.05 10.82
N TRP A 252 -14.30 -4.13 10.61
CA TRP A 252 -13.04 -4.00 11.35
C TRP A 252 -12.53 -2.56 11.30
N VAL A 253 -11.61 -2.26 12.20
CA VAL A 253 -10.82 -1.02 12.22
C VAL A 253 -9.35 -1.36 12.14
N ALA A 254 -8.57 -0.53 11.46
CA ALA A 254 -7.16 -0.77 11.26
C ALA A 254 -6.32 0.51 11.28
N MET A 255 -5.03 0.35 11.54
CA MET A 255 -4.00 1.34 11.24
C MET A 255 -2.99 0.73 10.28
N LEU A 256 -2.74 1.46 9.22
CA LEU A 256 -1.96 1.02 8.07
C LEU A 256 -0.67 1.81 7.93
N GLN A 257 0.36 1.12 7.51
CA GLN A 257 1.61 1.68 7.00
C GLN A 257 2.12 0.80 5.86
N GLN A 258 3.22 1.16 5.23
CA GLN A 258 3.78 0.32 4.18
C GLN A 258 4.11 -1.08 4.71
N TYR A 259 3.58 -2.12 4.07
CA TYR A 259 3.80 -3.54 4.33
C TYR A 259 3.22 -4.13 5.61
N PHE A 260 2.84 -3.30 6.57
CA PHE A 260 2.41 -3.77 7.89
C PHE A 260 1.12 -3.09 8.34
N ALA A 261 0.30 -3.84 9.04
CA ALA A 261 -0.97 -3.36 9.56
C ALA A 261 -1.24 -3.89 10.97
N THR A 262 -2.04 -3.12 11.70
CA THR A 262 -2.75 -3.58 12.89
C THR A 262 -4.24 -3.43 12.67
N ALA A 263 -5.03 -4.37 13.16
CA ALA A 263 -6.48 -4.29 13.03
C ALA A 263 -7.19 -4.96 14.22
N TRP A 264 -8.30 -4.39 14.63
CA TRP A 264 -9.25 -5.02 15.53
C TRP A 264 -10.47 -5.51 14.77
N VAL A 265 -10.79 -6.77 14.97
CA VAL A 265 -11.96 -7.42 14.37
C VAL A 265 -12.90 -7.86 15.50
N PRO A 266 -14.07 -7.22 15.66
CA PRO A 266 -15.10 -7.70 16.57
C PRO A 266 -15.57 -9.11 16.23
N ARG A 267 -15.76 -9.94 17.24
CA ARG A 267 -16.27 -11.31 17.07
C ARG A 267 -17.58 -11.49 17.83
N ASN A 268 -18.59 -10.73 17.44
CA ASN A 268 -19.94 -10.79 18.03
C ASN A 268 -20.99 -10.70 16.94
N ASP A 269 -22.19 -11.14 17.24
CA ASP A 269 -23.34 -11.10 16.32
C ASP A 269 -24.11 -9.78 16.38
N GLY A 270 -23.71 -8.87 17.27
CA GLY A 270 -24.35 -7.59 17.50
C GLY A 270 -23.82 -6.46 16.64
N THR A 271 -24.45 -5.32 16.78
CA THR A 271 -23.99 -4.08 16.17
C THR A 271 -22.82 -3.50 16.95
N ASN A 272 -21.78 -3.08 16.25
CA ASN A 272 -20.63 -2.41 16.82
C ASN A 272 -20.64 -0.94 16.40
N ASN A 273 -20.19 -0.06 17.26
CA ASN A 273 -19.90 1.33 16.94
C ASN A 273 -18.42 1.45 16.55
N PHE A 274 -18.16 1.85 15.32
CA PHE A 274 -16.83 2.17 14.82
C PHE A 274 -16.59 3.67 14.92
N TYR A 275 -15.47 4.08 15.50
CA TYR A 275 -15.17 5.47 15.78
C TYR A 275 -13.71 5.81 15.56
N THR A 276 -13.45 7.09 15.30
CA THR A 276 -12.13 7.70 15.43
C THR A 276 -12.16 8.77 16.53
N ALA A 277 -11.02 9.05 17.12
CA ALA A 277 -10.90 10.07 18.16
C ALA A 277 -9.53 10.76 18.10
N ASN A 278 -9.54 12.07 18.33
CA ASN A 278 -8.33 12.82 18.62
C ASN A 278 -8.11 12.79 20.13
N LEU A 279 -7.09 12.05 20.58
CA LEU A 279 -6.79 11.91 22.01
C LEU A 279 -5.99 13.08 22.59
N GLY A 280 -5.71 14.10 21.78
CA GLY A 280 -4.82 15.19 22.16
C GLY A 280 -3.34 14.82 22.05
N ASN A 281 -2.46 15.80 22.24
CA ASN A 281 -1.00 15.63 22.18
C ASN A 281 -0.48 14.98 20.87
N GLY A 282 -1.20 15.18 19.76
CA GLY A 282 -0.84 14.61 18.47
C GLY A 282 -1.05 13.09 18.37
N ILE A 283 -2.01 12.53 19.11
CA ILE A 283 -2.35 11.10 19.09
C ILE A 283 -3.72 10.90 18.47
N ALA A 284 -3.79 10.13 17.39
CA ALA A 284 -5.01 9.69 16.75
C ALA A 284 -5.37 8.27 17.20
N ALA A 285 -6.67 8.01 17.27
CA ALA A 285 -7.20 6.69 17.59
C ALA A 285 -8.30 6.28 16.61
N ILE A 286 -8.39 4.99 16.37
CA ILE A 286 -9.53 4.33 15.72
C ILE A 286 -9.88 3.08 16.52
N GLY A 287 -11.17 2.82 16.69
CA GLY A 287 -11.60 1.69 17.50
C GLY A 287 -13.04 1.27 17.22
N TYR A 288 -13.44 0.26 17.94
CA TYR A 288 -14.83 -0.20 17.99
C TYR A 288 -15.28 -0.41 19.43
N LYS A 289 -16.58 -0.32 19.65
CA LYS A 289 -17.26 -0.68 20.88
C LYS A 289 -18.48 -1.54 20.55
N SER A 290 -18.60 -2.70 21.21
CA SER A 290 -19.74 -3.59 21.01
C SER A 290 -20.99 -3.11 21.74
N GLN A 291 -22.14 -3.61 21.33
CA GLN A 291 -23.35 -3.52 22.15
C GLN A 291 -23.14 -4.23 23.49
N PRO A 292 -23.79 -3.76 24.57
CA PRO A 292 -23.69 -4.41 25.86
C PRO A 292 -24.27 -5.82 25.85
N VAL A 293 -23.57 -6.71 26.54
CA VAL A 293 -24.06 -8.06 26.87
C VAL A 293 -24.41 -8.08 28.35
N LEU A 294 -25.56 -8.63 28.70
CA LEU A 294 -25.99 -8.81 30.09
C LEU A 294 -25.51 -10.17 30.62
N VAL A 295 -24.74 -10.12 31.70
CA VAL A 295 -24.34 -11.33 32.45
C VAL A 295 -25.16 -11.39 33.71
N GLN A 296 -26.04 -12.39 33.79
CA GLN A 296 -26.96 -12.55 34.91
C GLN A 296 -26.23 -12.97 36.21
N PRO A 297 -26.80 -12.68 37.39
CA PRO A 297 -26.21 -13.11 38.65
C PRO A 297 -25.91 -14.61 38.68
N GLY A 298 -24.73 -14.98 39.17
CA GLY A 298 -24.26 -16.34 39.24
C GLY A 298 -23.91 -17.00 37.90
N GLN A 299 -24.00 -16.26 36.79
CA GLN A 299 -23.66 -16.76 35.46
C GLN A 299 -22.32 -16.22 34.95
N SER A 300 -21.82 -16.84 33.89
CA SER A 300 -20.63 -16.42 33.19
C SER A 300 -21.00 -15.93 31.80
N GLY A 301 -20.35 -14.87 31.35
CA GLY A 301 -20.39 -14.35 29.98
C GLY A 301 -19.07 -14.55 29.29
N ALA A 302 -19.09 -14.84 28.00
CA ALA A 302 -17.90 -14.97 27.16
C ALA A 302 -17.96 -14.00 25.97
N MET A 303 -16.86 -13.36 25.68
CA MET A 303 -16.72 -12.41 24.56
C MET A 303 -15.35 -12.59 23.92
N THR A 304 -15.24 -12.32 22.64
CA THR A 304 -13.99 -12.50 21.88
C THR A 304 -13.78 -11.34 20.91
N SER A 305 -12.54 -10.95 20.71
CA SER A 305 -12.10 -10.12 19.58
C SER A 305 -10.79 -10.65 19.01
N THR A 306 -10.49 -10.27 17.79
CA THR A 306 -9.24 -10.66 17.13
C THR A 306 -8.41 -9.42 16.80
N LEU A 307 -7.14 -9.46 17.17
CA LEU A 307 -6.16 -8.48 16.80
C LEU A 307 -5.27 -9.04 15.69
N TRP A 308 -5.22 -8.35 14.56
CA TRP A 308 -4.16 -8.55 13.58
C TRP A 308 -2.99 -7.63 13.94
N VAL A 309 -1.78 -8.16 14.00
CA VAL A 309 -0.56 -7.40 14.23
C VAL A 309 0.56 -8.04 13.43
N GLY A 310 0.84 -7.49 12.25
CA GLY A 310 1.83 -8.12 11.39
C GLY A 310 1.88 -7.61 9.97
N PRO A 311 2.55 -8.39 9.09
CA PRO A 311 2.69 -8.07 7.68
C PRO A 311 1.35 -8.18 6.94
N GLU A 312 1.22 -7.39 5.89
CA GLU A 312 0.04 -7.41 5.02
C GLU A 312 0.09 -8.59 4.03
N ILE A 313 -0.11 -9.79 4.56
CA ILE A 313 -0.20 -11.02 3.76
C ILE A 313 -1.68 -11.24 3.41
N GLN A 314 -2.04 -11.02 2.15
CA GLN A 314 -3.43 -10.99 1.68
C GLN A 314 -4.21 -12.25 2.05
N ASP A 315 -3.67 -13.44 1.77
CA ASP A 315 -4.37 -14.71 2.02
C ASP A 315 -4.67 -14.93 3.51
N LYS A 316 -3.72 -14.59 4.37
CA LYS A 316 -3.88 -14.69 5.83
C LYS A 316 -4.86 -13.66 6.38
N MET A 317 -4.80 -12.43 5.87
CA MET A 317 -5.73 -11.37 6.28
C MET A 317 -7.16 -11.66 5.83
N ALA A 318 -7.35 -12.17 4.62
CA ALA A 318 -8.67 -12.58 4.12
C ALA A 318 -9.30 -13.70 4.96
N ALA A 319 -8.49 -14.61 5.51
CA ALA A 319 -8.94 -15.65 6.40
C ALA A 319 -9.37 -15.13 7.79
N VAL A 320 -8.84 -13.99 8.22
CA VAL A 320 -9.16 -13.37 9.52
C VAL A 320 -10.47 -12.60 9.47
N ALA A 321 -10.67 -11.77 8.45
CA ALA A 321 -11.90 -11.00 8.30
C ALA A 321 -12.18 -10.69 6.82
N PRO A 322 -13.47 -10.60 6.43
CA PRO A 322 -13.85 -10.15 5.09
C PRO A 322 -13.27 -8.76 4.78
N HIS A 323 -12.68 -8.62 3.62
CA HIS A 323 -12.10 -7.36 3.10
C HIS A 323 -10.87 -6.83 3.85
N LEU A 324 -10.34 -7.54 4.84
CA LEU A 324 -9.11 -7.13 5.51
C LEU A 324 -7.89 -7.19 4.56
N ASP A 325 -7.92 -8.08 3.58
CA ASP A 325 -6.93 -8.18 2.50
C ASP A 325 -6.89 -6.94 1.59
N LEU A 326 -7.96 -6.14 1.55
CA LEU A 326 -8.01 -4.90 0.77
C LEU A 326 -7.12 -3.79 1.34
N THR A 327 -6.61 -3.95 2.55
CA THR A 327 -5.59 -3.05 3.12
C THR A 327 -4.29 -3.07 2.33
N VAL A 328 -4.00 -4.18 1.64
CA VAL A 328 -2.99 -4.23 0.58
C VAL A 328 -3.53 -3.48 -0.63
N ASP A 329 -3.29 -2.19 -0.64
CA ASP A 329 -3.93 -1.27 -1.57
C ASP A 329 -3.08 -1.09 -2.83
N TYR A 330 -3.57 -1.64 -3.93
CA TYR A 330 -2.99 -1.47 -5.26
C TYR A 330 -3.58 -0.26 -6.03
N GLY A 331 -4.25 0.64 -5.34
CA GLY A 331 -4.90 1.80 -5.94
C GLY A 331 -6.02 1.43 -6.91
N TRP A 332 -6.32 2.33 -7.83
CA TRP A 332 -7.41 2.16 -8.80
C TRP A 332 -7.12 1.07 -9.87
N LEU A 333 -5.87 0.64 -10.02
CA LEU A 333 -5.46 -0.43 -10.94
C LEU A 333 -5.43 -1.83 -10.27
N TRP A 334 -6.07 -2.00 -9.13
CA TRP A 334 -6.12 -3.26 -8.40
C TRP A 334 -6.54 -4.46 -9.27
N PHE A 335 -7.44 -4.24 -10.23
CA PHE A 335 -7.93 -5.28 -11.15
C PHE A 335 -6.85 -5.78 -12.13
N ILE A 336 -5.76 -5.04 -12.32
CA ILE A 336 -4.56 -5.46 -13.07
C ILE A 336 -3.50 -5.98 -12.11
N SER A 337 -3.27 -5.26 -11.01
CA SER A 337 -2.20 -5.58 -10.05
C SER A 337 -2.41 -6.91 -9.34
N GLN A 338 -3.64 -7.22 -8.94
CA GLN A 338 -3.94 -8.48 -8.25
C GLN A 338 -3.70 -9.73 -9.10
N PRO A 339 -4.20 -9.83 -10.34
CA PRO A 339 -3.89 -10.95 -11.21
C PRO A 339 -2.40 -11.07 -11.52
N LEU A 340 -1.72 -9.94 -11.73
CA LEU A 340 -0.27 -9.92 -11.94
C LEU A 340 0.49 -10.42 -10.73
N PHE A 341 0.09 -10.02 -9.52
CA PHE A 341 0.72 -10.49 -8.30
C PHE A 341 0.51 -11.99 -8.07
N LYS A 342 -0.70 -12.49 -8.31
CA LYS A 342 -1.00 -13.93 -8.23
C LYS A 342 -0.14 -14.73 -9.22
N LEU A 343 -0.02 -14.23 -10.45
CA LEU A 343 0.83 -14.86 -11.46
C LEU A 343 2.31 -14.78 -11.05
N LEU A 344 2.77 -13.64 -10.56
CA LEU A 344 4.15 -13.48 -10.09
C LEU A 344 4.47 -14.42 -8.92
N LYS A 345 3.57 -14.53 -7.96
CA LYS A 345 3.70 -15.44 -6.81
C LYS A 345 3.74 -16.92 -7.26
N TRP A 346 2.91 -17.27 -8.23
CA TRP A 346 2.92 -18.61 -8.83
C TRP A 346 4.26 -18.90 -9.52
N ILE A 347 4.77 -17.98 -10.33
CA ILE A 347 6.10 -18.12 -10.97
C ILE A 347 7.19 -18.24 -9.91
N HIS A 348 7.15 -17.40 -8.86
CA HIS A 348 8.11 -17.43 -7.77
C HIS A 348 8.14 -18.78 -7.04
N SER A 349 7.02 -19.47 -6.93
CA SER A 349 6.96 -20.79 -6.29
C SER A 349 7.82 -21.84 -6.99
N PHE A 350 8.12 -21.68 -8.27
CA PHE A 350 9.01 -22.55 -9.05
C PHE A 350 10.45 -22.03 -9.13
N VAL A 351 10.61 -20.72 -9.24
CA VAL A 351 11.91 -20.10 -9.52
C VAL A 351 12.67 -19.76 -8.23
N GLY A 352 11.96 -19.44 -7.14
CA GLY A 352 12.56 -19.11 -5.85
C GLY A 352 13.26 -17.74 -5.77
N ASN A 353 13.17 -16.92 -6.82
CA ASN A 353 13.76 -15.59 -6.87
C ASN A 353 12.80 -14.59 -7.51
N TRP A 354 12.49 -13.50 -6.80
CA TRP A 354 11.53 -12.51 -7.26
C TRP A 354 12.00 -11.74 -8.50
N GLY A 355 13.29 -11.45 -8.62
CA GLY A 355 13.83 -10.75 -9.77
C GLY A 355 13.72 -11.59 -11.06
N PHE A 356 14.08 -12.87 -11.02
CA PHE A 356 13.87 -13.77 -12.14
C PHE A 356 12.39 -13.99 -12.43
N SER A 357 11.54 -13.99 -11.42
CA SER A 357 10.09 -14.05 -11.60
C SER A 357 9.54 -12.82 -12.34
N ILE A 358 10.06 -11.63 -12.04
CA ILE A 358 9.75 -10.38 -12.76
C ILE A 358 10.18 -10.49 -14.24
N ILE A 359 11.34 -11.04 -14.51
CA ILE A 359 11.82 -11.26 -15.88
C ILE A 359 10.85 -12.19 -16.64
N ILE A 360 10.47 -13.31 -16.04
CA ILE A 360 9.56 -14.28 -16.65
C ILE A 360 8.18 -13.67 -16.90
N ILE A 361 7.61 -12.97 -15.91
CA ILE A 361 6.30 -12.32 -16.08
C ILE A 361 6.32 -11.25 -17.17
N THR A 362 7.46 -10.57 -17.33
CA THR A 362 7.65 -9.60 -18.41
C THR A 362 7.57 -10.29 -19.79
N PHE A 363 8.22 -11.42 -19.97
CA PHE A 363 8.11 -12.21 -21.20
C PHE A 363 6.67 -12.67 -21.45
N ILE A 364 5.98 -13.14 -20.44
CA ILE A 364 4.58 -13.59 -20.55
C ILE A 364 3.67 -12.43 -20.97
N VAL A 365 3.74 -11.30 -20.30
CA VAL A 365 2.93 -10.11 -20.60
C VAL A 365 3.22 -9.58 -21.99
N ARG A 366 4.49 -9.50 -22.37
CA ARG A 366 4.90 -9.05 -23.71
C ARG A 366 4.50 -10.05 -24.80
N GLY A 367 4.51 -11.33 -24.49
CA GLY A 367 4.03 -12.39 -25.38
C GLY A 367 2.53 -12.29 -25.65
N ILE A 368 1.73 -12.09 -24.62
CA ILE A 368 0.27 -11.89 -24.72
C ILE A 368 -0.04 -10.62 -25.54
N MET A 369 0.74 -9.57 -25.37
CA MET A 369 0.58 -8.30 -26.08
C MET A 369 1.19 -8.30 -27.49
N TYR A 370 1.82 -9.39 -27.94
CA TYR A 370 2.49 -9.45 -29.23
C TYR A 370 1.60 -9.09 -30.43
N PRO A 371 0.34 -9.55 -30.56
CA PRO A 371 -0.52 -9.17 -31.67
C PRO A 371 -0.71 -7.66 -31.79
N LEU A 372 -0.86 -7.01 -30.64
CA LEU A 372 -1.02 -5.56 -30.53
C LEU A 372 0.27 -4.82 -30.89
N THR A 373 1.40 -5.30 -30.38
CA THR A 373 2.74 -4.80 -30.72
C THR A 373 3.01 -4.92 -32.22
N LYS A 374 2.63 -6.05 -32.84
CA LYS A 374 2.76 -6.27 -34.28
C LYS A 374 1.91 -5.27 -35.08
N ALA A 375 0.66 -5.05 -34.70
CA ALA A 375 -0.22 -4.09 -35.36
C ALA A 375 0.36 -2.67 -35.29
N GLN A 376 0.91 -2.29 -34.13
CA GLN A 376 1.56 -1.02 -33.92
C GLN A 376 2.79 -0.81 -34.83
N TYR A 377 3.74 -1.74 -34.82
CA TYR A 377 4.95 -1.59 -35.64
C TYR A 377 4.64 -1.68 -37.13
N THR A 378 3.63 -2.43 -37.52
CA THR A 378 3.10 -2.42 -38.89
C THR A 378 2.56 -1.05 -39.28
N SER A 379 1.80 -0.41 -38.40
CA SER A 379 1.30 0.96 -38.62
C SER A 379 2.43 1.98 -38.72
N MET A 380 3.43 1.89 -37.83
CA MET A 380 4.62 2.75 -37.87
C MET A 380 5.43 2.57 -39.15
N ALA A 381 5.59 1.34 -39.63
CA ALA A 381 6.29 1.06 -40.87
C ALA A 381 5.55 1.66 -42.08
N LYS A 382 4.21 1.57 -42.11
CA LYS A 382 3.39 2.23 -43.15
C LYS A 382 3.51 3.75 -43.10
N MET A 383 3.51 4.35 -41.93
CA MET A 383 3.72 5.79 -41.75
C MET A 383 5.09 6.21 -42.29
N ARG A 384 6.14 5.43 -42.04
CA ARG A 384 7.49 5.71 -42.59
C ARG A 384 7.49 5.70 -44.11
N MET A 385 6.80 4.77 -44.76
CA MET A 385 6.70 4.70 -46.22
C MET A 385 5.96 5.91 -46.81
N LEU A 386 5.10 6.57 -46.05
CA LEU A 386 4.39 7.79 -46.43
C LEU A 386 5.21 9.08 -46.29
N GLN A 387 6.37 9.02 -45.62
CA GLN A 387 7.21 10.20 -45.38
C GLN A 387 7.53 11.00 -46.65
N PRO A 388 7.94 10.40 -47.78
CA PRO A 388 8.19 11.14 -49.01
C PRO A 388 6.96 11.88 -49.52
N LYS A 389 5.76 11.27 -49.44
CA LYS A 389 4.50 11.90 -49.83
C LYS A 389 4.15 13.08 -48.91
N ILE A 390 4.39 12.93 -47.61
CA ILE A 390 4.15 13.99 -46.62
C ILE A 390 5.09 15.17 -46.86
N GLN A 391 6.35 14.90 -47.15
CA GLN A 391 7.35 15.94 -47.45
C GLN A 391 6.98 16.72 -48.71
N ALA A 392 6.64 16.04 -49.79
CA ALA A 392 6.19 16.66 -51.05
C ALA A 392 4.92 17.50 -50.85
N MET A 393 3.99 17.05 -50.02
CA MET A 393 2.79 17.81 -49.65
C MET A 393 3.15 19.10 -48.88
N ARG A 394 4.07 19.02 -47.95
CA ARG A 394 4.52 20.21 -47.16
C ARG A 394 5.23 21.22 -48.02
N GLU A 395 6.11 20.79 -48.91
CA GLU A 395 6.79 21.67 -49.88
C GLU A 395 5.78 22.37 -50.79
N ARG A 396 4.74 21.68 -51.21
CA ARG A 396 3.67 22.23 -52.06
C ARG A 396 2.81 23.27 -51.34
N LEU A 397 2.49 23.03 -50.06
CA LEU A 397 1.54 23.89 -49.31
C LEU A 397 2.20 25.02 -48.54
N GLY A 398 3.55 25.04 -48.45
CA GLY A 398 4.30 26.09 -47.77
C GLY A 398 3.87 26.33 -46.34
N ASP A 399 3.56 27.58 -46.00
CA ASP A 399 3.25 27.96 -44.60
C ASP A 399 1.79 27.78 -44.19
N ASP A 400 0.93 27.26 -45.09
CA ASP A 400 -0.48 27.00 -44.77
C ASP A 400 -0.66 25.75 -43.91
N LYS A 401 -0.45 25.93 -42.60
CA LYS A 401 -0.52 24.84 -41.61
C LYS A 401 -1.88 24.18 -41.51
N GLN A 402 -2.96 24.90 -41.72
CA GLN A 402 -4.33 24.37 -41.64
C GLN A 402 -4.60 23.41 -42.77
N ARG A 403 -4.22 23.80 -44.01
CA ARG A 403 -4.38 22.98 -45.19
C ARG A 403 -3.44 21.76 -45.18
N GLN A 404 -2.21 21.91 -44.66
CA GLN A 404 -1.29 20.81 -44.44
C GLN A 404 -1.90 19.76 -43.50
N SER A 405 -2.55 20.18 -42.41
CA SER A 405 -3.19 19.27 -41.45
C SER A 405 -4.35 18.53 -42.10
N GLN A 406 -5.18 19.21 -42.84
CA GLN A 406 -6.35 18.60 -43.55
C GLN A 406 -5.92 17.60 -44.60
N GLU A 407 -4.94 17.94 -45.45
CA GLU A 407 -4.45 17.04 -46.48
C GLU A 407 -3.66 15.86 -45.88
N MET A 408 -2.98 16.05 -44.80
CA MET A 408 -2.28 14.97 -44.08
C MET A 408 -3.26 13.95 -43.48
N MET A 409 -4.35 14.41 -42.90
CA MET A 409 -5.43 13.54 -42.41
C MET A 409 -6.13 12.79 -43.56
N ALA A 410 -6.35 13.46 -44.67
CA ALA A 410 -6.92 12.83 -45.89
C ALA A 410 -5.97 11.77 -46.45
N LEU A 411 -4.66 12.01 -46.47
CA LEU A 411 -3.63 11.06 -46.89
C LEU A 411 -3.60 9.81 -45.99
N TYR A 412 -3.63 9.99 -44.68
CA TYR A 412 -3.69 8.88 -43.74
C TYR A 412 -4.93 8.02 -43.90
N LYS A 413 -6.07 8.67 -44.15
CA LYS A 413 -7.35 7.97 -44.42
C LYS A 413 -7.32 7.21 -45.73
N ALA A 414 -6.78 7.80 -46.79
CA ALA A 414 -6.64 7.17 -48.09
C ALA A 414 -5.74 5.96 -48.08
N GLU A 415 -4.62 6.03 -47.35
CA GLU A 415 -3.63 4.95 -47.22
C GLU A 415 -3.98 3.94 -46.11
N LYS A 416 -5.12 4.13 -45.43
CA LYS A 416 -5.59 3.29 -44.29
C LYS A 416 -4.54 3.15 -43.18
N VAL A 417 -3.87 4.24 -42.86
CA VAL A 417 -2.87 4.32 -41.77
C VAL A 417 -3.45 5.08 -40.60
N ASN A 418 -3.36 4.50 -39.42
CA ASN A 418 -3.78 5.17 -38.20
C ASN A 418 -2.62 5.97 -37.61
N PRO A 419 -2.68 7.32 -37.58
CA PRO A 419 -1.63 8.15 -37.00
C PRO A 419 -1.48 7.95 -35.48
N LEU A 420 -2.51 7.44 -34.80
CA LEU A 420 -2.47 7.11 -33.37
C LEU A 420 -1.75 5.78 -33.08
N GLY A 421 -1.46 4.99 -34.12
CA GLY A 421 -0.78 3.69 -33.95
C GLY A 421 0.61 3.80 -33.32
N GLY A 422 1.27 4.94 -33.44
CA GLY A 422 2.56 5.20 -32.81
C GLY A 422 2.48 5.51 -31.30
N CYS A 423 1.35 6.03 -30.82
CA CYS A 423 1.12 6.38 -29.41
C CYS A 423 0.43 5.26 -28.62
N PHE A 424 -0.18 4.31 -29.30
CA PHE A 424 -0.99 3.25 -28.70
C PHE A 424 -0.21 2.36 -27.70
N PRO A 425 1.07 2.02 -27.92
CA PRO A 425 1.85 1.26 -26.95
C PRO A 425 2.05 1.99 -25.62
N LEU A 426 2.26 3.28 -25.68
CA LEU A 426 2.43 4.08 -24.47
C LEU A 426 1.16 4.03 -23.63
N ILE A 427 -0.01 4.13 -24.28
CA ILE A 427 -1.32 4.07 -23.60
C ILE A 427 -1.56 2.72 -22.94
N ILE A 428 -1.09 1.62 -23.55
CA ILE A 428 -1.26 0.26 -23.01
C ILE A 428 -0.17 -0.07 -21.99
N GLN A 429 1.05 0.38 -22.23
CA GLN A 429 2.19 0.14 -21.34
C GLN A 429 2.02 0.86 -19.99
N MET A 430 1.46 2.06 -19.97
CA MET A 430 1.31 2.87 -18.75
C MET A 430 0.47 2.20 -17.65
N PRO A 431 -0.73 1.63 -17.92
CA PRO A 431 -1.48 0.93 -16.88
C PRO A 431 -0.75 -0.26 -16.30
N ILE A 432 -0.03 -1.04 -17.12
CA ILE A 432 0.75 -2.20 -16.67
C ILE A 432 1.91 -1.74 -15.78
N PHE A 433 2.61 -0.69 -16.19
CA PHE A 433 3.69 -0.10 -15.44
C PHE A 433 3.23 0.41 -14.06
N LEU A 434 2.14 1.18 -14.01
CA LEU A 434 1.56 1.66 -12.77
C LEU A 434 1.05 0.53 -11.88
N ALA A 435 0.44 -0.50 -12.47
CA ALA A 435 -0.02 -1.67 -11.73
C ALA A 435 1.14 -2.42 -11.06
N LEU A 436 2.25 -2.59 -11.76
CA LEU A 436 3.48 -3.17 -11.21
C LEU A 436 4.12 -2.28 -10.14
N TYR A 437 4.09 -0.97 -10.32
CA TYR A 437 4.55 -0.02 -9.31
C TYR A 437 3.76 -0.18 -8.00
N TYR A 438 2.43 -0.17 -8.07
CA TYR A 438 1.59 -0.39 -6.89
C TYR A 438 1.83 -1.76 -6.25
N MET A 439 2.02 -2.79 -7.07
CA MET A 439 2.31 -4.14 -6.60
C MET A 439 3.63 -4.21 -5.83
N LEU A 440 4.71 -3.61 -6.36
CA LEU A 440 6.02 -3.57 -5.70
C LEU A 440 6.00 -2.76 -4.41
N MET A 441 5.25 -1.66 -4.40
CA MET A 441 5.16 -0.79 -3.23
C MET A 441 4.23 -1.34 -2.14
N GLY A 442 3.25 -2.16 -2.51
CA GLY A 442 2.23 -2.68 -1.60
C GLY A 442 2.45 -4.10 -1.11
N SER A 443 3.28 -4.90 -1.78
CA SER A 443 3.44 -6.32 -1.46
C SER A 443 4.60 -6.56 -0.49
N VAL A 444 4.30 -7.01 0.71
CA VAL A 444 5.31 -7.30 1.74
C VAL A 444 6.28 -8.40 1.33
N GLU A 445 5.85 -9.32 0.47
CA GLU A 445 6.68 -10.40 -0.07
C GLU A 445 7.85 -9.91 -0.92
N LEU A 446 7.74 -8.70 -1.48
CA LEU A 446 8.79 -8.05 -2.26
C LEU A 446 9.70 -7.14 -1.43
N ARG A 447 9.35 -6.92 -0.16
CA ARG A 447 10.19 -6.17 0.77
C ARG A 447 11.50 -6.92 1.03
N HIS A 448 12.63 -6.27 0.83
CA HIS A 448 13.97 -6.86 0.95
C HIS A 448 14.18 -8.10 0.07
N ALA A 449 13.44 -8.22 -1.04
CA ALA A 449 13.59 -9.32 -1.97
C ALA A 449 14.86 -9.15 -2.81
N PRO A 450 15.83 -10.07 -2.75
CA PRO A 450 17.05 -9.99 -3.54
C PRO A 450 16.80 -10.42 -4.98
N PHE A 451 17.61 -9.90 -5.89
CA PHE A 451 17.68 -10.40 -7.27
C PHE A 451 19.01 -11.10 -7.54
N ALA A 452 19.99 -10.35 -7.98
CA ALA A 452 21.33 -10.84 -8.33
C ALA A 452 22.34 -9.68 -8.28
N LEU A 453 23.61 -10.03 -8.20
CA LEU A 453 24.74 -9.10 -8.18
C LEU A 453 24.60 -8.08 -7.03
N TRP A 454 24.48 -6.78 -7.36
CA TRP A 454 24.35 -5.70 -6.38
C TRP A 454 22.91 -5.40 -5.95
N ILE A 455 21.90 -6.00 -6.59
CA ILE A 455 20.50 -5.78 -6.26
C ILE A 455 20.09 -6.73 -5.14
N HIS A 456 20.04 -6.22 -3.92
CA HIS A 456 19.66 -6.97 -2.72
C HIS A 456 18.24 -6.66 -2.25
N ASP A 457 17.62 -5.62 -2.80
CA ASP A 457 16.24 -5.22 -2.48
C ASP A 457 15.54 -4.66 -3.72
N LEU A 458 14.61 -5.42 -4.27
CA LEU A 458 13.81 -5.03 -5.43
C LEU A 458 12.80 -3.93 -5.12
N SER A 459 12.43 -3.73 -3.86
CA SER A 459 11.50 -2.70 -3.44
C SER A 459 12.17 -1.33 -3.21
N ALA A 460 13.49 -1.28 -3.13
CA ALA A 460 14.27 -0.07 -2.97
C ALA A 460 14.88 0.40 -4.30
N GLN A 461 15.30 1.65 -4.34
CA GLN A 461 16.05 2.19 -5.47
C GLN A 461 17.42 1.50 -5.63
N ASP A 462 17.93 1.46 -6.85
CA ASP A 462 19.28 0.92 -7.11
C ASP A 462 20.35 1.78 -6.44
N PRO A 463 21.15 1.24 -5.51
CA PRO A 463 22.16 1.99 -4.79
C PRO A 463 23.28 2.54 -5.70
N TYR A 464 23.56 1.87 -6.82
CA TYR A 464 24.60 2.28 -7.78
C TYR A 464 24.06 2.95 -9.04
N TYR A 465 22.72 3.09 -9.18
CA TYR A 465 22.04 3.68 -10.34
C TYR A 465 22.37 3.03 -11.68
N ILE A 466 22.85 1.79 -11.68
CA ILE A 466 23.23 1.06 -12.91
C ILE A 466 21.99 0.69 -13.71
N LEU A 467 20.93 0.20 -13.05
CA LEU A 467 19.69 -0.20 -13.72
C LEU A 467 19.01 0.98 -14.44
N PRO A 468 18.83 2.15 -13.86
CA PRO A 468 18.29 3.31 -14.58
C PRO A 468 19.12 3.71 -15.80
N ILE A 469 20.44 3.64 -15.72
CA ILE A 469 21.34 3.91 -16.85
C ILE A 469 21.16 2.89 -17.95
N LEU A 470 21.11 1.60 -17.61
CA LEU A 470 20.84 0.50 -18.57
C LEU A 470 19.48 0.69 -19.24
N MET A 471 18.47 1.08 -18.49
CA MET A 471 17.15 1.40 -19.04
C MET A 471 17.23 2.53 -20.05
N GLY A 472 17.94 3.62 -19.74
CA GLY A 472 18.15 4.74 -20.65
C GLY A 472 18.87 4.32 -21.94
N VAL A 473 19.88 3.46 -21.83
CA VAL A 473 20.60 2.89 -22.99
C VAL A 473 19.66 2.04 -23.87
N THR A 474 18.85 1.19 -23.27
CA THR A 474 17.89 0.37 -24.03
C THR A 474 16.82 1.22 -24.72
N MET A 475 16.34 2.28 -24.06
CA MET A 475 15.42 3.25 -24.65
C MET A 475 16.04 4.00 -25.84
N PHE A 476 17.30 4.38 -25.71
CA PHE A 476 18.05 5.02 -26.80
C PHE A 476 18.14 4.10 -28.01
N PHE A 477 18.45 2.81 -27.82
CA PHE A 477 18.48 1.84 -28.93
C PHE A 477 17.11 1.66 -29.58
N ILE A 478 16.04 1.54 -28.80
CA ILE A 478 14.67 1.45 -29.33
C ILE A 478 14.35 2.67 -30.20
N GLN A 479 14.69 3.86 -29.71
CA GLN A 479 14.42 5.11 -30.41
C GLN A 479 15.22 5.19 -31.72
N LYS A 480 16.48 4.74 -31.69
CA LYS A 480 17.34 4.75 -32.88
C LYS A 480 16.89 3.74 -33.94
N MET A 481 16.26 2.66 -33.52
CA MET A 481 15.70 1.63 -34.43
C MET A 481 14.30 1.98 -34.94
N SER A 482 13.59 2.85 -34.24
CA SER A 482 12.26 3.28 -34.63
C SER A 482 12.32 4.27 -35.78
N PRO A 483 11.41 4.16 -36.77
CA PRO A 483 11.36 5.12 -37.86
C PRO A 483 11.00 6.50 -37.33
N THR A 484 11.77 7.49 -37.68
CA THR A 484 11.48 8.90 -37.37
C THR A 484 10.27 9.35 -38.20
N THR A 485 9.14 9.52 -37.53
CA THR A 485 7.92 10.08 -38.13
C THR A 485 7.79 11.60 -37.92
N VAL A 486 8.75 12.17 -37.20
CA VAL A 486 8.74 13.57 -36.77
C VAL A 486 9.69 14.39 -37.65
N THR A 487 9.14 15.42 -38.26
CA THR A 487 9.87 16.32 -39.18
C THR A 487 10.23 17.67 -38.56
N ASP A 488 9.67 17.99 -37.37
CA ASP A 488 9.96 19.22 -36.64
C ASP A 488 11.30 19.08 -35.89
N PRO A 489 12.30 19.99 -36.10
CA PRO A 489 13.61 19.94 -35.45
C PRO A 489 13.51 20.00 -33.92
N MET A 490 12.55 20.73 -33.37
CA MET A 490 12.38 20.85 -31.91
C MET A 490 11.89 19.52 -31.30
N GLN A 491 10.96 18.88 -31.96
CA GLN A 491 10.47 17.57 -31.53
C GLN A 491 11.51 16.47 -31.65
N GLN A 492 12.36 16.50 -32.69
CA GLN A 492 13.50 15.60 -32.83
C GLN A 492 14.47 15.75 -31.66
N LYS A 493 14.75 16.98 -31.21
CA LYS A 493 15.58 17.22 -30.02
C LYS A 493 14.94 16.67 -28.76
N ILE A 494 13.65 16.93 -28.53
CA ILE A 494 12.91 16.41 -27.36
C ILE A 494 12.97 14.89 -27.35
N MET A 495 12.71 14.24 -28.49
CA MET A 495 12.76 12.77 -28.58
C MET A 495 14.18 12.22 -28.37
N THR A 496 15.22 12.93 -28.83
CA THR A 496 16.61 12.52 -28.62
C THR A 496 17.01 12.59 -27.14
N PHE A 497 16.51 13.58 -26.40
CA PHE A 497 16.79 13.73 -24.96
C PHE A 497 15.85 12.93 -24.05
N MET A 498 14.76 12.39 -24.58
CA MET A 498 13.79 11.62 -23.81
C MET A 498 14.42 10.47 -22.99
N PRO A 499 15.33 9.63 -23.54
CA PRO A 499 16.01 8.60 -22.76
C PRO A 499 16.77 9.14 -21.54
N VAL A 500 17.39 10.32 -21.68
CA VAL A 500 18.11 10.95 -20.56
C VAL A 500 17.15 11.42 -19.48
N ILE A 501 16.03 12.03 -19.87
CA ILE A 501 14.99 12.50 -18.95
C ILE A 501 14.41 11.32 -18.19
N PHE A 502 14.08 10.22 -18.86
CA PHE A 502 13.57 9.00 -18.22
C PHE A 502 14.63 8.37 -17.30
N THR A 503 15.89 8.33 -17.68
CA THR A 503 16.97 7.83 -16.84
C THR A 503 17.02 8.59 -15.50
N VAL A 504 17.01 9.92 -15.56
CA VAL A 504 17.02 10.77 -14.36
C VAL A 504 15.77 10.52 -13.51
N PHE A 505 14.59 10.46 -14.13
CA PHE A 505 13.33 10.22 -13.44
C PHE A 505 13.30 8.85 -12.72
N PHE A 506 13.82 7.81 -13.34
CA PHE A 506 13.82 6.45 -12.79
C PHE A 506 14.92 6.18 -11.74
N LEU A 507 15.78 7.15 -11.45
CA LEU A 507 16.77 7.02 -10.37
C LEU A 507 16.12 6.77 -9.00
N TRP A 508 14.92 7.31 -8.78
CA TRP A 508 14.19 7.21 -7.51
C TRP A 508 13.20 6.05 -7.41
N PHE A 509 12.97 5.35 -8.52
CA PHE A 509 12.01 4.26 -8.54
C PHE A 509 12.60 2.94 -8.01
N PRO A 510 11.73 2.01 -7.51
CA PRO A 510 12.19 0.69 -7.08
C PRO A 510 12.95 -0.05 -8.17
N SER A 511 14.04 -0.72 -7.80
CA SER A 511 14.88 -1.45 -8.75
C SER A 511 14.13 -2.58 -9.48
N GLY A 512 13.14 -3.21 -8.83
CA GLY A 512 12.28 -4.21 -9.48
C GLY A 512 11.47 -3.65 -10.64
N LEU A 513 11.00 -2.42 -10.54
CA LEU A 513 10.27 -1.73 -11.61
C LEU A 513 11.19 -1.38 -12.77
N VAL A 514 12.38 -0.87 -12.47
CA VAL A 514 13.39 -0.57 -13.48
C VAL A 514 13.84 -1.85 -14.20
N LEU A 515 14.04 -2.94 -13.47
CA LEU A 515 14.34 -4.26 -14.03
C LEU A 515 13.25 -4.72 -15.01
N TYR A 516 11.99 -4.62 -14.61
CA TYR A 516 10.86 -4.90 -15.51
C TYR A 516 10.96 -4.09 -16.80
N TYR A 517 11.21 -2.78 -16.68
CA TYR A 517 11.28 -1.89 -17.83
C TYR A 517 12.46 -2.20 -18.76
N ILE A 518 13.62 -2.52 -18.21
CA ILE A 518 14.78 -2.95 -19.00
C ILE A 518 14.45 -4.22 -19.80
N VAL A 519 13.91 -5.24 -19.16
CA VAL A 519 13.54 -6.50 -19.81
C VAL A 519 12.45 -6.28 -20.86
N SER A 520 11.46 -5.45 -20.56
CA SER A 520 10.43 -5.04 -21.51
C SER A 520 11.03 -4.34 -22.73
N ASN A 521 12.01 -3.46 -22.54
CA ASN A 521 12.72 -2.79 -23.64
C ASN A 521 13.53 -3.79 -24.49
N LEU A 522 14.24 -4.74 -23.87
CA LEU A 522 14.97 -5.77 -24.59
C LEU A 522 14.05 -6.66 -25.43
N VAL A 523 12.92 -7.07 -24.87
CA VAL A 523 11.88 -7.81 -25.61
C VAL A 523 11.32 -6.98 -26.75
N THR A 524 11.09 -5.69 -26.53
CA THR A 524 10.65 -4.75 -27.57
C THR A 524 11.65 -4.68 -28.71
N ILE A 525 12.95 -4.59 -28.44
CA ILE A 525 14.00 -4.57 -29.46
C ILE A 525 13.94 -5.85 -30.32
N ILE A 526 13.83 -7.00 -29.67
CA ILE A 526 13.75 -8.30 -30.37
C ILE A 526 12.48 -8.38 -31.22
N GLN A 527 11.33 -8.06 -30.67
CA GLN A 527 10.03 -8.07 -31.37
C GLN A 527 10.02 -7.09 -32.54
N GLN A 528 10.54 -5.88 -32.35
CA GLN A 528 10.63 -4.86 -33.39
C GLN A 528 11.49 -5.33 -34.56
N GLN A 529 12.65 -5.93 -34.28
CA GLN A 529 13.50 -6.48 -35.34
C GLN A 529 12.82 -7.60 -36.12
N LEU A 530 12.17 -8.53 -35.42
CA LEU A 530 11.47 -9.65 -36.05
C LEU A 530 10.31 -9.15 -36.94
N ILE A 531 9.53 -8.18 -36.44
CA ILE A 531 8.40 -7.62 -37.16
C ILE A 531 8.88 -6.87 -38.40
N TYR A 532 9.91 -6.01 -38.27
CA TYR A 532 10.42 -5.25 -39.42
C TYR A 532 11.06 -6.14 -40.48
N ARG A 533 11.81 -7.17 -40.08
CA ARG A 533 12.33 -8.19 -41.06
C ARG A 533 11.18 -8.89 -41.79
N GLY A 534 10.12 -9.22 -41.07
CA GLY A 534 8.92 -9.83 -41.67
C GLY A 534 8.23 -8.91 -42.66
N LEU A 535 8.16 -7.59 -42.35
CA LEU A 535 7.58 -6.58 -43.22
C LEU A 535 8.46 -6.27 -44.44
N GLU A 536 9.78 -6.23 -44.28
CA GLU A 536 10.75 -6.08 -45.40
C GLU A 536 10.57 -7.19 -46.42
N LYS A 537 10.43 -8.45 -45.99
CA LYS A 537 10.18 -9.60 -46.87
C LYS A 537 8.86 -9.48 -47.65
N ARG A 538 7.89 -8.73 -47.13
CA ARG A 538 6.59 -8.48 -47.75
C ARG A 538 6.55 -7.17 -48.57
N GLY A 539 7.68 -6.45 -48.68
CA GLY A 539 7.74 -5.14 -49.33
C GLY A 539 7.03 -4.00 -48.63
N LEU A 540 6.64 -4.18 -47.35
CA LEU A 540 5.91 -3.19 -46.55
C LEU A 540 6.80 -2.29 -45.71
N HIS A 541 8.13 -2.51 -45.72
CA HIS A 541 9.12 -1.72 -45.00
C HIS A 541 10.47 -1.80 -45.76
N SER A 542 11.13 -0.67 -45.95
CA SER A 542 12.47 -0.63 -46.52
C SER A 542 13.44 0.04 -45.54
N ARG A 543 14.62 -0.58 -45.33
CA ARG A 543 15.72 0.09 -44.61
C ARG A 543 16.30 1.17 -45.52
N GLU A 544 16.56 2.34 -44.98
CA GLU A 544 17.43 3.28 -45.67
C GLU A 544 18.81 2.63 -45.92
N LYS A 545 19.14 2.43 -47.17
CA LYS A 545 20.51 2.12 -47.53
C LYS A 545 21.34 3.32 -47.12
N LYS A 546 22.21 3.20 -46.10
CA LYS A 546 23.26 4.15 -45.86
C LYS A 546 23.99 4.39 -47.19
N LYS A 547 23.85 5.53 -47.79
CA LYS A 547 24.76 5.97 -48.85
C LYS A 547 26.15 6.00 -48.20
N SER A 548 27.00 5.06 -48.66
CA SER A 548 28.42 5.03 -48.34
C SER A 548 29.09 6.29 -48.82
#